data_ec249f9e11a33b537aa81416aed6a532
#
_entry.id   ec249f9e11a33b537aa81416aed6a532
#
_cell.length_a   1.000
_cell.length_b   1.000
_cell.length_c   1.000
_cell.angle_alpha   90.00
_cell.angle_beta   90.00
_cell.angle_gamma   90.00
#
_symmetry.space_group_name_H-M   'P 1'
#
loop_
_entity.id
_entity.type
_entity.pdbx_description
1 polymer ?
#
loop_
_entity_poly.entity_id
_entity_poly.type
_entity_poly.pdbx_seq_one_letter_code
_entity_poly.pdbx_strand_id
1 'polypeptide(L)'
;MRIIILRKERFLLFLSLFTVLGGLLFLFPFLYRVIPARSRLGQTTILLDPGHGGIDGGTQDRAGNLEKDINLAIAHKIRAQLTQCGVNVVMTREEDTELAPYQPGRGGRHRRDLTARIERARSAKALYLVSIHCDWSTAATRRGMVAFYYYRNPVGKNLALSIQEELNKIQPQPQKAAPGKYFLLEQPGFNGVIVEVGFLSHPEEAALLQQADYQEKVAFAIAQGILRALPTTAAHPSPASSPP
;
A
#
# COMPACT_ATOMS: atom_id res chain seq x y z
N MET A 1 11.56 -4.48 -71.46
CA MET A 1 11.11 -4.93 -70.11
C MET A 1 12.32 -5.53 -69.39
N ARG A 2 12.88 -4.84 -68.39
CA ARG A 2 14.06 -5.36 -67.63
C ARG A 2 13.52 -6.17 -66.43
N ILE A 3 13.77 -7.48 -66.41
CA ILE A 3 13.43 -8.38 -65.30
C ILE A 3 14.55 -8.23 -64.24
N ILE A 4 14.18 -7.72 -63.08
CA ILE A 4 15.10 -7.61 -61.94
C ILE A 4 15.05 -8.96 -61.20
N ILE A 5 16.10 -9.78 -61.40
CA ILE A 5 16.27 -11.05 -60.65
C ILE A 5 16.91 -10.69 -59.29
N LEU A 6 16.09 -10.61 -58.25
CA LEU A 6 16.61 -10.49 -56.88
C LEU A 6 17.27 -11.82 -56.47
N ARG A 7 18.56 -11.80 -56.12
CA ARG A 7 19.22 -12.99 -55.56
C ARG A 7 18.51 -13.39 -54.24
N LYS A 8 18.29 -14.68 -54.06
CA LYS A 8 17.57 -15.28 -52.88
C LYS A 8 18.06 -14.74 -51.55
N GLU A 9 19.36 -14.48 -51.42
CA GLU A 9 20.00 -13.90 -50.22
C GLU A 9 19.54 -12.47 -49.93
N ARG A 10 19.37 -11.63 -50.95
CA ARG A 10 18.90 -10.25 -50.81
C ARG A 10 17.39 -10.23 -50.44
N PHE A 11 16.60 -11.16 -50.97
CA PHE A 11 15.20 -11.31 -50.61
C PHE A 11 15.03 -11.72 -49.15
N LEU A 12 15.84 -12.68 -48.64
CA LEU A 12 15.82 -13.09 -47.23
C LEU A 12 16.27 -11.97 -46.30
N LEU A 13 17.26 -11.15 -46.69
CA LEU A 13 17.70 -9.98 -45.96
C LEU A 13 16.57 -8.91 -45.87
N PHE A 14 15.86 -8.63 -46.94
CA PHE A 14 14.72 -7.73 -46.95
C PHE A 14 13.59 -8.24 -46.08
N LEU A 15 13.30 -9.54 -46.14
CA LEU A 15 12.23 -10.16 -45.32
C LEU A 15 12.56 -10.09 -43.81
N SER A 16 13.84 -10.37 -43.44
CA SER A 16 14.28 -10.27 -42.03
C SER A 16 14.26 -8.83 -41.52
N LEU A 17 14.64 -7.85 -42.36
CA LEU A 17 14.58 -6.44 -41.99
C LEU A 17 13.14 -5.97 -41.81
N PHE A 18 12.23 -6.45 -42.66
CA PHE A 18 10.81 -6.09 -42.57
C PHE A 18 10.13 -6.69 -41.34
N THR A 19 10.49 -7.91 -40.94
CA THR A 19 9.98 -8.53 -39.70
C THR A 19 10.50 -7.86 -38.44
N VAL A 20 11.79 -7.46 -38.42
CA VAL A 20 12.37 -6.70 -37.31
C VAL A 20 11.75 -5.30 -37.20
N LEU A 21 11.58 -4.59 -38.33
CA LEU A 21 10.97 -3.26 -38.34
C LEU A 21 9.50 -3.30 -37.94
N GLY A 22 8.76 -4.30 -38.41
CA GLY A 22 7.36 -4.57 -38.03
C GLY A 22 7.21 -4.90 -36.55
N GLY A 23 8.12 -5.72 -36.01
CA GLY A 23 8.18 -6.03 -34.59
C GLY A 23 8.48 -4.80 -33.73
N LEU A 24 9.41 -3.95 -34.14
CA LEU A 24 9.74 -2.68 -33.48
C LEU A 24 8.57 -1.69 -33.53
N LEU A 25 7.86 -1.57 -34.66
CA LEU A 25 6.67 -0.71 -34.79
C LEU A 25 5.49 -1.19 -33.93
N PHE A 26 5.38 -2.51 -33.70
CA PHE A 26 4.34 -3.08 -32.84
C PHE A 26 4.68 -2.95 -31.36
N LEU A 27 5.95 -3.06 -30.98
CA LEU A 27 6.43 -2.92 -29.59
C LEU A 27 6.51 -1.45 -29.14
N PHE A 28 6.77 -0.52 -30.07
CA PHE A 28 6.96 0.90 -29.79
C PHE A 28 5.76 1.54 -29.06
N PRO A 29 4.47 1.39 -29.51
CA PRO A 29 3.33 1.94 -28.78
C PRO A 29 3.09 1.28 -27.43
N PHE A 30 3.47 0.03 -27.27
CA PHE A 30 3.40 -0.68 -25.99
C PHE A 30 4.43 -0.15 -24.99
N LEU A 31 5.67 0.01 -25.41
CA LEU A 31 6.75 0.63 -24.59
C LEU A 31 6.43 2.10 -24.27
N TYR A 32 5.86 2.85 -25.22
CA TYR A 32 5.51 4.26 -25.01
C TYR A 32 4.36 4.44 -24.00
N ARG A 33 3.47 3.45 -23.86
CA ARG A 33 2.39 3.46 -22.85
C ARG A 33 2.85 3.02 -21.46
N VAL A 34 3.83 2.12 -21.37
CA VAL A 34 4.31 1.58 -20.09
C VAL A 34 5.28 2.55 -19.39
N ILE A 35 6.20 3.18 -20.14
CA ILE A 35 7.20 4.09 -19.56
C ILE A 35 6.59 5.31 -18.86
N PRO A 36 5.63 6.07 -19.43
CA PRO A 36 5.05 7.23 -18.74
C PRO A 36 4.15 6.86 -17.55
N ALA A 37 3.52 5.68 -17.55
CA ALA A 37 2.76 5.21 -16.39
C ALA A 37 3.68 4.92 -15.20
N ARG A 38 4.82 4.28 -15.43
CA ARG A 38 5.80 3.97 -14.39
C ARG A 38 6.49 5.23 -13.83
N SER A 39 6.77 6.22 -14.67
CA SER A 39 7.35 7.50 -14.23
C SER A 39 6.40 8.34 -13.37
N ARG A 40 5.08 8.20 -13.57
CA ARG A 40 4.05 8.92 -12.79
C ARG A 40 3.81 8.29 -11.42
N LEU A 41 3.86 6.97 -11.30
CA LEU A 41 3.77 6.28 -10.01
C LEU A 41 4.93 6.67 -9.09
N GLY A 42 6.14 6.89 -9.63
CA GLY A 42 7.30 7.35 -8.88
C GLY A 42 7.19 8.77 -8.32
N GLN A 43 6.25 9.59 -8.80
CA GLN A 43 5.96 10.92 -8.23
C GLN A 43 5.00 10.88 -7.04
N THR A 44 4.30 9.77 -6.83
CA THR A 44 3.39 9.60 -5.69
C THR A 44 4.12 8.92 -4.55
N THR A 45 4.25 9.63 -3.43
CA THR A 45 4.81 9.07 -2.22
C THR A 45 3.70 8.49 -1.35
N ILE A 46 3.87 7.24 -0.95
CA ILE A 46 3.02 6.55 0.02
C ILE A 46 3.81 6.38 1.30
N LEU A 47 3.21 6.76 2.42
CA LEU A 47 3.71 6.39 3.73
C LEU A 47 3.05 5.08 4.16
N LEU A 48 3.86 4.05 4.40
CA LEU A 48 3.45 2.85 5.14
C LEU A 48 3.76 3.05 6.62
N ASP A 49 2.77 2.81 7.45
CA ASP A 49 2.87 2.98 8.88
C ASP A 49 2.64 1.64 9.58
N PRO A 50 3.69 0.84 9.87
CA PRO A 50 3.55 -0.31 10.74
C PRO A 50 3.16 0.16 12.14
N GLY A 51 1.92 -0.12 12.56
CA GLY A 51 1.41 0.28 13.87
C GLY A 51 2.29 -0.19 15.02
N HIS A 52 2.27 0.55 16.14
CA HIS A 52 3.08 0.24 17.34
C HIS A 52 4.60 0.30 17.08
N GLY A 53 5.41 -0.30 17.97
CA GLY A 53 6.88 -0.38 17.85
C GLY A 53 7.59 -0.02 19.14
N GLY A 54 8.81 -0.52 19.33
CA GLY A 54 9.61 -0.33 20.51
C GLY A 54 8.89 -0.83 21.77
N ILE A 55 8.71 0.05 22.75
CA ILE A 55 8.01 -0.25 24.02
C ILE A 55 6.50 -0.52 23.83
N ASP A 56 5.91 -0.06 22.73
CA ASP A 56 4.51 -0.31 22.39
C ASP A 56 4.37 -1.60 21.59
N GLY A 57 4.01 -2.69 22.26
CA GLY A 57 3.80 -3.99 21.61
C GLY A 57 2.51 -4.08 20.79
N GLY A 58 1.56 -3.17 21.00
CA GLY A 58 0.19 -3.33 20.54
C GLY A 58 -0.54 -4.42 21.34
N THR A 59 -1.47 -5.10 20.69
CA THR A 59 -2.09 -6.30 21.24
C THR A 59 -1.21 -7.54 21.04
N GLN A 60 -1.62 -8.69 21.60
CA GLN A 60 -0.91 -9.95 21.44
C GLN A 60 -1.88 -11.12 21.33
N ASP A 61 -1.44 -12.18 20.70
CA ASP A 61 -2.15 -13.45 20.69
C ASP A 61 -1.96 -14.23 22.00
N ARG A 62 -2.58 -15.41 22.10
CA ARG A 62 -2.46 -16.27 23.31
C ARG A 62 -1.07 -16.85 23.53
N ALA A 63 -0.22 -16.90 22.50
CA ALA A 63 1.16 -17.37 22.57
C ALA A 63 2.14 -16.24 22.92
N GLY A 64 1.67 -14.98 22.99
CA GLY A 64 2.49 -13.82 23.31
C GLY A 64 3.13 -13.16 22.08
N ASN A 65 2.74 -13.54 20.87
CA ASN A 65 3.21 -12.87 19.66
C ASN A 65 2.61 -11.47 19.57
N LEU A 66 3.46 -10.49 19.40
CA LEU A 66 3.07 -9.07 19.45
C LEU A 66 2.59 -8.57 18.10
N GLU A 67 1.58 -7.70 18.13
CA GLU A 67 1.03 -7.03 16.96
C GLU A 67 2.09 -6.24 16.18
N LYS A 68 2.96 -5.51 16.86
CA LYS A 68 4.00 -4.68 16.26
C LYS A 68 4.92 -5.43 15.29
N ASP A 69 5.19 -6.72 15.55
CA ASP A 69 6.09 -7.54 14.75
C ASP A 69 5.41 -7.98 13.46
N ILE A 70 4.13 -8.35 13.55
CA ILE A 70 3.30 -8.73 12.41
C ILE A 70 3.09 -7.50 11.49
N ASN A 71 2.76 -6.36 12.07
CA ASN A 71 2.57 -5.11 11.34
C ASN A 71 3.82 -4.73 10.55
N LEU A 72 5.00 -4.84 11.17
CA LEU A 72 6.27 -4.55 10.52
C LEU A 72 6.57 -5.52 9.38
N ALA A 73 6.38 -6.82 9.62
CA ALA A 73 6.63 -7.86 8.62
C ALA A 73 5.73 -7.68 7.37
N ILE A 74 4.44 -7.40 7.56
CA ILE A 74 3.51 -7.14 6.46
C ILE A 74 3.87 -5.85 5.73
N ALA A 75 4.19 -4.77 6.45
CA ALA A 75 4.55 -3.49 5.84
C ALA A 75 5.81 -3.59 4.96
N HIS A 76 6.84 -4.35 5.38
CA HIS A 76 8.01 -4.62 4.53
C HIS A 76 7.65 -5.33 3.22
N LYS A 77 6.76 -6.31 3.28
CA LYS A 77 6.28 -7.03 2.10
C LYS A 77 5.49 -6.11 1.16
N ILE A 78 4.60 -5.26 1.69
CA ILE A 78 3.88 -4.24 0.92
C ILE A 78 4.86 -3.29 0.24
N ARG A 79 5.86 -2.78 0.98
CA ARG A 79 6.90 -1.91 0.44
C ARG A 79 7.61 -2.55 -0.74
N ALA A 80 8.05 -3.79 -0.59
CA ALA A 80 8.75 -4.51 -1.66
C ALA A 80 7.92 -4.58 -2.94
N GLN A 81 6.65 -4.92 -2.84
CA GLN A 81 5.75 -5.04 -4.00
C GLN A 81 5.45 -3.69 -4.65
N LEU A 82 5.16 -2.65 -3.88
CA LEU A 82 4.89 -1.31 -4.40
C LEU A 82 6.13 -0.71 -5.08
N THR A 83 7.31 -0.91 -4.49
CA THR A 83 8.59 -0.43 -5.05
C THR A 83 8.91 -1.12 -6.38
N GLN A 84 8.64 -2.42 -6.51
CA GLN A 84 8.77 -3.14 -7.79
C GLN A 84 7.86 -2.56 -8.88
N CYS A 85 6.69 -2.04 -8.50
CA CYS A 85 5.79 -1.34 -9.41
C CYS A 85 6.19 0.12 -9.68
N GLY A 86 7.29 0.61 -9.09
CA GLY A 86 7.80 1.96 -9.30
C GLY A 86 7.14 3.04 -8.45
N VAL A 87 6.43 2.67 -7.38
CA VAL A 87 5.86 3.60 -6.41
C VAL A 87 6.95 4.03 -5.41
N ASN A 88 6.98 5.32 -5.07
CA ASN A 88 7.85 5.81 -4.00
C ASN A 88 7.22 5.51 -2.63
N VAL A 89 7.89 4.69 -1.83
CA VAL A 89 7.39 4.24 -0.52
C VAL A 89 8.33 4.66 0.60
N VAL A 90 7.80 5.33 1.59
CA VAL A 90 8.48 5.68 2.85
C VAL A 90 7.79 4.94 3.98
N MET A 91 8.53 4.45 4.95
CA MET A 91 7.97 3.82 6.14
C MET A 91 8.14 4.74 7.36
N THR A 92 7.20 4.67 8.32
CA THR A 92 7.35 5.38 9.60
C THR A 92 8.48 4.79 10.42
N ARG A 93 8.60 3.46 10.43
CA ARG A 93 9.72 2.69 11.01
C ARG A 93 10.07 1.51 10.12
N GLU A 94 11.33 1.12 10.12
CA GLU A 94 11.85 -0.02 9.36
C GLU A 94 12.33 -1.15 10.29
N GLU A 95 12.38 -0.86 11.60
CA GLU A 95 12.81 -1.76 12.64
C GLU A 95 11.82 -1.70 13.81
N ASP A 96 12.06 -2.49 14.85
CA ASP A 96 11.27 -2.44 16.09
C ASP A 96 11.69 -1.25 16.96
N THR A 97 11.26 -0.07 16.55
CA THR A 97 11.54 1.21 17.22
C THR A 97 10.27 1.99 17.46
N GLU A 98 10.25 2.77 18.55
CA GLU A 98 9.26 3.82 18.78
C GLU A 98 9.65 5.09 18.03
N LEU A 99 8.66 5.89 17.61
CA LEU A 99 8.92 7.12 16.87
C LEU A 99 9.05 8.34 17.78
N ALA A 100 8.55 8.27 19.00
CA ALA A 100 8.68 9.32 19.99
C ALA A 100 9.40 8.80 21.23
N PRO A 101 10.46 9.51 21.71
CA PRO A 101 11.21 9.11 22.89
C PRO A 101 10.30 8.99 24.12
N TYR A 102 10.58 8.02 24.97
CA TYR A 102 9.92 7.91 26.26
C TYR A 102 10.22 9.15 27.11
N GLN A 103 9.17 9.76 27.67
CA GLN A 103 9.28 10.91 28.60
C GLN A 103 8.54 10.56 29.90
N PRO A 104 9.27 10.32 31.02
CA PRO A 104 8.65 10.00 32.30
C PRO A 104 7.71 11.12 32.77
N GLY A 105 6.64 10.74 33.47
CA GLY A 105 5.77 11.68 34.22
C GLY A 105 4.83 12.55 33.39
N ARG A 106 4.92 12.54 32.06
CA ARG A 106 3.96 13.23 31.17
C ARG A 106 3.09 12.22 30.45
N GLY A 107 1.82 12.15 30.80
CA GLY A 107 0.82 11.41 30.04
C GLY A 107 0.88 11.73 28.55
N GLY A 108 0.40 10.82 27.70
CA GLY A 108 0.30 11.07 26.27
C GLY A 108 1.48 10.58 25.42
N ARG A 109 2.24 9.53 25.89
CA ARG A 109 3.23 8.84 25.04
C ARG A 109 2.61 8.41 23.71
N HIS A 110 1.49 7.74 23.75
CA HIS A 110 0.74 7.30 22.57
C HIS A 110 0.42 8.47 21.62
N ARG A 111 -0.01 9.61 22.16
CA ARG A 111 -0.30 10.80 21.33
C ARG A 111 0.96 11.40 20.71
N ARG A 112 2.08 11.41 21.41
CA ARG A 112 3.36 11.88 20.85
C ARG A 112 3.84 10.96 19.71
N ASP A 113 3.72 9.66 19.90
CA ASP A 113 4.06 8.68 18.86
C ASP A 113 3.17 8.87 17.63
N LEU A 114 1.86 8.98 17.78
CA LEU A 114 0.96 9.29 16.67
C LEU A 114 1.29 10.63 15.99
N THR A 115 1.70 11.64 16.74
CA THR A 115 2.14 12.92 16.17
C THR A 115 3.41 12.75 15.35
N ALA A 116 4.39 11.99 15.84
CA ALA A 116 5.62 11.71 15.10
C ALA A 116 5.36 10.97 13.78
N ARG A 117 4.38 10.05 13.73
CA ARG A 117 3.93 9.38 12.49
C ARG A 117 3.40 10.39 11.47
N ILE A 118 2.59 11.35 11.94
CA ILE A 118 2.05 12.42 11.09
C ILE A 118 3.17 13.33 10.57
N GLU A 119 4.11 13.70 11.42
CA GLU A 119 5.27 14.51 11.02
C GLU A 119 6.14 13.80 10.01
N ARG A 120 6.30 12.47 10.15
CA ARG A 120 7.01 11.65 9.17
C ARG A 120 6.29 11.68 7.82
N ALA A 121 4.94 11.57 7.81
CA ALA A 121 4.14 11.67 6.59
C ALA A 121 4.29 13.03 5.89
N ARG A 122 4.26 14.12 6.67
CA ARG A 122 4.44 15.48 6.16
C ARG A 122 5.84 15.70 5.59
N SER A 123 6.88 15.28 6.31
CA SER A 123 8.27 15.38 5.88
C SER A 123 8.55 14.60 4.61
N ALA A 124 7.92 13.44 4.46
CA ALA A 124 7.99 12.63 3.25
C ALA A 124 7.14 13.19 2.09
N LYS A 125 6.35 14.25 2.32
CA LYS A 125 5.36 14.76 1.38
C LYS A 125 4.43 13.64 0.87
N ALA A 126 4.07 12.72 1.76
CA ALA A 126 3.24 11.58 1.42
C ALA A 126 1.83 12.04 1.07
N LEU A 127 1.31 11.60 -0.06
CA LEU A 127 -0.05 11.87 -0.49
C LEU A 127 -1.05 10.87 0.12
N TYR A 128 -0.57 9.67 0.40
CA TYR A 128 -1.33 8.58 1.00
C TYR A 128 -0.62 8.05 2.24
N LEU A 129 -1.39 7.70 3.25
CA LEU A 129 -0.94 7.04 4.47
C LEU A 129 -1.70 5.73 4.61
N VAL A 130 -0.97 4.61 4.72
CA VAL A 130 -1.56 3.29 4.98
C VAL A 130 -0.94 2.73 6.24
N SER A 131 -1.74 2.72 7.32
CA SER A 131 -1.33 2.17 8.61
C SER A 131 -1.81 0.73 8.73
N ILE A 132 -0.91 -0.16 9.16
CA ILE A 132 -1.14 -1.61 9.27
C ILE A 132 -1.25 -1.96 10.74
N HIS A 133 -2.33 -2.64 11.11
CA HIS A 133 -2.66 -3.05 12.46
C HIS A 133 -3.27 -4.45 12.49
N CYS A 134 -3.30 -5.06 13.69
CA CYS A 134 -4.10 -6.22 13.99
C CYS A 134 -5.13 -5.86 15.06
N ASP A 135 -6.37 -6.31 14.87
CA ASP A 135 -7.46 -6.05 15.80
C ASP A 135 -7.47 -7.06 16.96
N TRP A 136 -8.22 -6.70 17.99
CA TRP A 136 -8.45 -7.56 19.16
C TRP A 136 -9.89 -7.40 19.65
N SER A 137 -10.48 -8.49 20.14
CA SER A 137 -11.86 -8.48 20.68
C SER A 137 -11.99 -9.43 21.87
N THR A 138 -12.79 -9.05 22.86
CA THR A 138 -13.21 -9.96 23.94
C THR A 138 -14.01 -11.16 23.42
N ALA A 139 -14.73 -10.97 22.29
CA ALA A 139 -15.40 -12.06 21.58
C ALA A 139 -14.38 -12.75 20.66
N ALA A 140 -13.80 -13.86 21.11
CA ALA A 140 -12.79 -14.62 20.33
C ALA A 140 -13.33 -15.19 19.00
N THR A 141 -14.61 -15.07 18.72
CA THR A 141 -15.24 -15.43 17.45
C THR A 141 -15.21 -14.30 16.40
N ARG A 142 -14.82 -13.07 16.79
CA ARG A 142 -14.64 -11.98 15.84
C ARG A 142 -13.44 -12.23 14.97
N ARG A 143 -13.64 -12.05 13.67
CA ARG A 143 -12.62 -12.31 12.63
C ARG A 143 -12.83 -11.43 11.40
N GLY A 144 -11.81 -11.38 10.56
CA GLY A 144 -11.83 -10.73 9.27
C GLY A 144 -11.02 -9.44 9.22
N MET A 145 -10.62 -9.07 8.00
CA MET A 145 -9.81 -7.91 7.71
C MET A 145 -10.70 -6.72 7.31
N VAL A 146 -10.42 -5.54 7.86
CA VAL A 146 -11.21 -4.33 7.60
C VAL A 146 -10.32 -3.14 7.34
N ALA A 147 -10.62 -2.38 6.27
CA ALA A 147 -9.99 -1.10 5.98
C ALA A 147 -10.87 0.05 6.50
N PHE A 148 -10.28 0.90 7.36
CA PHE A 148 -10.94 2.06 7.95
C PHE A 148 -10.50 3.36 7.28
N TYR A 149 -11.44 4.30 7.11
CA TYR A 149 -11.19 5.61 6.51
C TYR A 149 -11.88 6.72 7.30
N TYR A 150 -11.44 7.97 7.13
CA TYR A 150 -12.15 9.11 7.70
C TYR A 150 -13.33 9.51 6.81
N TYR A 151 -14.54 9.60 7.39
CA TYR A 151 -15.77 9.78 6.62
C TYR A 151 -15.83 11.08 5.80
N ARG A 152 -15.02 12.09 6.15
CA ARG A 152 -14.91 13.36 5.41
C ARG A 152 -13.84 13.35 4.32
N ASN A 153 -13.11 12.24 4.16
CA ASN A 153 -12.06 12.13 3.15
C ASN A 153 -12.49 11.17 2.03
N PRO A 154 -13.02 11.68 0.91
CA PRO A 154 -13.49 10.83 -0.19
C PRO A 154 -12.35 10.06 -0.88
N VAL A 155 -11.13 10.60 -0.93
CA VAL A 155 -9.97 9.93 -1.52
C VAL A 155 -9.50 8.79 -0.62
N GLY A 156 -9.42 9.01 0.70
CA GLY A 156 -9.16 7.95 1.67
C GLY A 156 -10.23 6.86 1.65
N LYS A 157 -11.50 7.25 1.48
CA LYS A 157 -12.59 6.28 1.29
C LYS A 157 -12.37 5.41 0.05
N ASN A 158 -12.01 6.01 -1.08
CA ASN A 158 -11.76 5.25 -2.31
C ASN A 158 -10.57 4.28 -2.14
N LEU A 159 -9.51 4.72 -1.49
CA LEU A 159 -8.36 3.87 -1.14
C LEU A 159 -8.80 2.69 -0.26
N ALA A 160 -9.57 2.94 0.80
CA ALA A 160 -10.07 1.90 1.69
C ALA A 160 -10.97 0.88 0.97
N LEU A 161 -11.87 1.34 0.10
CA LEU A 161 -12.73 0.48 -0.70
C LEU A 161 -11.92 -0.42 -1.65
N SER A 162 -10.91 0.14 -2.32
CA SER A 162 -10.03 -0.62 -3.21
C SER A 162 -9.21 -1.67 -2.46
N ILE A 163 -8.67 -1.34 -1.29
CA ILE A 163 -7.96 -2.30 -0.44
C ILE A 163 -8.92 -3.38 0.06
N GLN A 164 -10.10 -3.00 0.55
CA GLN A 164 -11.08 -3.95 1.07
C GLN A 164 -11.54 -4.96 0.01
N GLU A 165 -11.72 -4.51 -1.22
CA GLU A 165 -12.09 -5.41 -2.34
C GLU A 165 -11.05 -6.49 -2.56
N GLU A 166 -9.75 -6.14 -2.50
CA GLU A 166 -8.67 -7.13 -2.65
C GLU A 166 -8.56 -8.06 -1.43
N LEU A 167 -8.70 -7.52 -0.22
CA LEU A 167 -8.73 -8.32 1.01
C LEU A 167 -9.88 -9.34 1.01
N ASN A 168 -11.03 -8.96 0.47
CA ASN A 168 -12.21 -9.84 0.38
C ASN A 168 -12.00 -11.07 -0.52
N LYS A 169 -10.98 -11.07 -1.37
CA LYS A 169 -10.63 -12.24 -2.20
C LYS A 169 -9.88 -13.32 -1.44
N ILE A 170 -9.32 -12.97 -0.28
CA ILE A 170 -8.44 -13.86 0.50
C ILE A 170 -8.98 -14.19 1.90
N GLN A 171 -10.09 -13.60 2.31
CA GLN A 171 -10.74 -13.90 3.59
C GLN A 171 -12.04 -14.69 3.41
N PRO A 172 -12.42 -15.54 4.38
CA PRO A 172 -13.58 -16.43 4.26
C PRO A 172 -14.92 -15.70 4.13
N GLN A 173 -15.05 -14.55 4.78
CA GLN A 173 -16.27 -13.74 4.81
C GLN A 173 -15.96 -12.31 4.37
N PRO A 174 -16.55 -11.82 3.28
CA PRO A 174 -16.34 -10.45 2.84
C PRO A 174 -16.76 -9.45 3.90
N GLN A 175 -15.91 -8.45 4.13
CA GLN A 175 -16.17 -7.32 5.02
C GLN A 175 -16.40 -6.06 4.20
N LYS A 176 -16.94 -5.02 4.86
CA LYS A 176 -17.10 -3.69 4.26
C LYS A 176 -16.05 -2.75 4.84
N ALA A 177 -15.41 -1.95 3.98
CA ALA A 177 -14.62 -0.82 4.48
C ALA A 177 -15.53 0.09 5.33
N ALA A 178 -15.02 0.55 6.47
CA ALA A 178 -15.83 1.26 7.45
C ALA A 178 -15.26 2.65 7.77
N PRO A 179 -16.12 3.63 8.10
CA PRO A 179 -15.65 4.88 8.66
C PRO A 179 -15.11 4.67 10.08
N GLY A 180 -13.95 5.29 10.37
CA GLY A 180 -13.31 5.26 11.68
C GLY A 180 -12.90 6.65 12.14
N LYS A 181 -12.97 6.90 13.45
CA LYS A 181 -12.50 8.12 14.09
C LYS A 181 -11.13 7.83 14.72
N TYR A 182 -10.12 7.81 13.90
CA TYR A 182 -8.73 7.60 14.35
C TYR A 182 -7.95 8.90 14.19
N PHE A 183 -7.16 9.24 15.19
CA PHE A 183 -6.36 10.48 15.18
C PHE A 183 -5.50 10.61 13.91
N LEU A 184 -4.90 9.52 13.45
CA LEU A 184 -4.12 9.47 12.21
C LEU A 184 -4.94 9.83 10.97
N LEU A 185 -6.19 9.35 10.88
CA LEU A 185 -7.05 9.55 9.71
C LEU A 185 -7.68 10.93 9.65
N GLU A 186 -7.84 11.61 10.79
CA GLU A 186 -8.47 12.93 10.89
C GLU A 186 -7.52 14.08 10.52
N GLN A 187 -6.24 13.77 10.26
CA GLN A 187 -5.24 14.80 9.98
C GLN A 187 -5.37 15.35 8.55
N PRO A 188 -5.34 16.67 8.37
CA PRO A 188 -5.37 17.25 7.04
C PRO A 188 -4.06 17.03 6.29
N GLY A 189 -4.14 16.98 4.98
CA GLY A 189 -2.98 16.98 4.08
C GLY A 189 -2.61 15.62 3.49
N PHE A 190 -3.22 14.52 3.96
CA PHE A 190 -3.03 13.21 3.33
C PHE A 190 -4.29 12.35 3.39
N ASN A 191 -4.32 11.34 2.53
CA ASN A 191 -5.43 10.42 2.38
C ASN A 191 -5.12 9.13 3.15
N GLY A 192 -5.62 9.05 4.39
CA GLY A 192 -5.27 7.98 5.31
C GLY A 192 -6.23 6.81 5.28
N VAL A 193 -5.68 5.60 5.48
CA VAL A 193 -6.39 4.35 5.73
C VAL A 193 -5.68 3.60 6.86
N ILE A 194 -6.45 2.99 7.76
CA ILE A 194 -5.96 1.97 8.70
C ILE A 194 -6.50 0.63 8.21
N VAL A 195 -5.62 -0.35 8.09
CA VAL A 195 -5.98 -1.71 7.70
C VAL A 195 -5.74 -2.65 8.87
N GLU A 196 -6.84 -3.16 9.43
CA GLU A 196 -6.82 -4.24 10.41
C GLU A 196 -6.73 -5.56 9.63
N VAL A 197 -5.59 -6.24 9.73
CA VAL A 197 -5.28 -7.43 8.91
C VAL A 197 -5.77 -8.74 9.52
N GLY A 198 -6.55 -8.68 10.57
CA GLY A 198 -7.16 -9.81 11.27
C GLY A 198 -7.11 -9.65 12.78
N PHE A 199 -7.76 -10.56 13.50
CA PHE A 199 -7.88 -10.50 14.96
C PHE A 199 -6.87 -11.44 15.65
N LEU A 200 -5.97 -10.89 16.48
CA LEU A 200 -5.05 -11.68 17.30
C LEU A 200 -5.75 -12.42 18.46
N SER A 201 -6.97 -12.00 18.80
CA SER A 201 -7.84 -12.72 19.72
C SER A 201 -8.48 -13.98 19.11
N HIS A 202 -8.54 -14.10 17.78
CA HIS A 202 -9.11 -15.24 17.07
C HIS A 202 -8.01 -16.29 16.79
N PRO A 203 -8.12 -17.53 17.32
CA PRO A 203 -7.02 -18.49 17.27
C PRO A 203 -6.53 -18.85 15.86
N GLU A 204 -7.46 -19.02 14.90
CA GLU A 204 -7.10 -19.34 13.52
C GLU A 204 -6.44 -18.16 12.81
N GLU A 205 -6.94 -16.94 12.98
CA GLU A 205 -6.32 -15.75 12.35
C GLU A 205 -4.96 -15.45 12.97
N ALA A 206 -4.82 -15.55 14.29
CA ALA A 206 -3.55 -15.40 14.97
C ALA A 206 -2.51 -16.39 14.44
N ALA A 207 -2.89 -17.66 14.25
CA ALA A 207 -1.99 -18.68 13.70
C ALA A 207 -1.63 -18.38 12.21
N LEU A 208 -2.56 -17.92 11.41
CA LEU A 208 -2.31 -17.53 10.01
C LEU A 208 -1.39 -16.30 9.93
N LEU A 209 -1.60 -15.29 10.76
CA LEU A 209 -0.81 -14.05 10.78
C LEU A 209 0.66 -14.28 11.14
N GLN A 210 1.01 -15.40 11.79
CA GLN A 210 2.39 -15.80 12.03
C GLN A 210 3.08 -16.45 10.82
N GLN A 211 2.31 -16.84 9.78
CA GLN A 211 2.86 -17.54 8.62
C GLN A 211 3.33 -16.55 7.56
N ALA A 212 4.58 -16.68 7.15
CA ALA A 212 5.19 -15.80 6.15
C ALA A 212 4.41 -15.77 4.82
N ASP A 213 3.90 -16.92 4.37
CA ASP A 213 3.13 -17.05 3.13
C ASP A 213 1.76 -16.37 3.24
N TYR A 214 1.13 -16.39 4.42
CA TYR A 214 -0.13 -15.69 4.63
C TYR A 214 0.09 -14.18 4.68
N GLN A 215 1.13 -13.72 5.39
CA GLN A 215 1.54 -12.32 5.40
C GLN A 215 1.84 -11.80 3.97
N GLU A 216 2.45 -12.64 3.11
CA GLU A 216 2.70 -12.29 1.70
C GLU A 216 1.39 -12.12 0.93
N LYS A 217 0.40 -13.01 1.11
CA LYS A 217 -0.93 -12.90 0.51
C LYS A 217 -1.66 -11.63 0.95
N VAL A 218 -1.61 -11.30 2.26
CA VAL A 218 -2.20 -10.08 2.81
C VAL A 218 -1.51 -8.84 2.22
N ALA A 219 -0.19 -8.83 2.21
CA ALA A 219 0.60 -7.73 1.65
C ALA A 219 0.31 -7.52 0.15
N PHE A 220 0.19 -8.61 -0.62
CA PHE A 220 -0.18 -8.56 -2.03
C PHE A 220 -1.56 -7.94 -2.23
N ALA A 221 -2.56 -8.38 -1.47
CA ALA A 221 -3.91 -7.82 -1.57
C ALA A 221 -3.92 -6.31 -1.25
N ILE A 222 -3.23 -5.89 -0.18
CA ILE A 222 -3.14 -4.47 0.18
C ILE A 222 -2.43 -3.68 -0.93
N ALA A 223 -1.29 -4.17 -1.45
CA ALA A 223 -0.54 -3.51 -2.52
C ALA A 223 -1.37 -3.36 -3.80
N GLN A 224 -2.12 -4.39 -4.21
CA GLN A 224 -3.01 -4.33 -5.37
C GLN A 224 -4.13 -3.30 -5.16
N GLY A 225 -4.74 -3.25 -3.97
CA GLY A 225 -5.75 -2.26 -3.62
C GLY A 225 -5.20 -0.83 -3.68
N ILE A 226 -3.99 -0.62 -3.18
CA ILE A 226 -3.29 0.67 -3.29
C ILE A 226 -3.08 1.05 -4.75
N LEU A 227 -2.48 0.16 -5.55
CA LEU A 227 -2.17 0.43 -6.97
C LEU A 227 -3.42 0.78 -7.78
N ARG A 228 -4.55 0.14 -7.51
CA ARG A 228 -5.84 0.44 -8.16
C ARG A 228 -6.41 1.80 -7.76
N ALA A 229 -6.17 2.25 -6.53
CA ALA A 229 -6.64 3.53 -6.04
C ALA A 229 -5.80 4.72 -6.51
N LEU A 230 -4.55 4.48 -6.93
CA LEU A 230 -3.67 5.53 -7.41
C LEU A 230 -4.19 6.09 -8.74
N PRO A 231 -4.14 7.41 -8.95
CA PRO A 231 -4.59 8.02 -10.20
C PRO A 231 -3.71 7.55 -11.36
N THR A 232 -4.33 6.94 -12.35
CA THR A 232 -3.67 6.53 -13.62
C THR A 232 -3.44 7.70 -14.56
N THR A 233 -4.11 8.83 -14.32
CA THR A 233 -3.96 10.08 -15.07
C THR A 233 -3.69 11.24 -14.12
N ALA A 234 -2.86 12.19 -14.54
CA ALA A 234 -2.58 13.41 -13.81
C ALA A 234 -3.82 14.31 -13.69
N ALA A 235 -4.67 14.04 -12.71
CA ALA A 235 -5.52 15.05 -12.15
C ALA A 235 -4.76 15.63 -10.95
N HIS A 236 -4.07 16.76 -11.14
CA HIS A 236 -3.70 17.58 -10.00
C HIS A 236 -5.01 17.92 -9.25
N PRO A 237 -5.16 17.57 -7.97
CA PRO A 237 -6.18 18.21 -7.17
C PRO A 237 -5.82 19.70 -7.16
N SER A 238 -6.69 20.51 -7.74
CA SER A 238 -6.62 21.98 -7.58
C SER A 238 -6.52 22.27 -6.08
N PRO A 239 -5.61 23.15 -5.62
CA PRO A 239 -5.59 23.54 -4.22
C PRO A 239 -6.98 24.06 -3.87
N ALA A 240 -7.57 23.48 -2.83
CA ALA A 240 -8.85 23.93 -2.32
C ALA A 240 -8.75 25.43 -2.05
N SER A 241 -9.53 26.20 -2.77
CA SER A 241 -9.72 27.63 -2.53
C SER A 241 -10.14 27.79 -1.06
N SER A 242 -9.35 28.52 -0.30
CA SER A 242 -9.70 28.95 1.04
C SER A 242 -11.06 29.64 0.99
N PRO A 243 -12.00 29.31 1.88
CA PRO A 243 -13.24 30.07 1.99
C PRO A 243 -12.93 31.48 2.53
N PRO A 244 -13.74 32.48 2.17
CA PRO A 244 -13.57 33.85 2.57
C PRO A 244 -13.72 34.07 4.07
#